data_f7b5cc290ace437d513c669d7019d8b2
#
_entry.id   f7b5cc290ace437d513c669d7019d8b2
#
_cell.length_a   1.000
_cell.length_b   1.000
_cell.length_c   1.000
_cell.angle_alpha   90.00
_cell.angle_beta   90.00
_cell.angle_gamma   90.00
#
_symmetry.space_group_name_H-M   'P 1'
#
loop_
_entity.id
_entity.type
_entity.pdbx_description
1 polymer ?
#
loop_
_entity_poly.entity_id
_entity_poly.type
_entity_poly.pdbx_seq_one_letter_code
_entity_poly.pdbx_strand_id
1 'polypeptide(L)'
;MNAATTTHGLSKTPIYKVWKEMRRRCNLQSHARFKNYGGRGIVVCERWNMSFETFLKDVGGDYKSNLQIDRINNNGNYEPGNTRWVDAKTNVRNSRTVKIDAQDAGAIKSMLIFGSKQSEIARNFGISAGIVEAINSKRTWTDISPLVAL
;
A
#
# COMPACT_ATOMS: atom_id res chain seq x y z
N MET A 1 16.14 23.52 31.12
CA MET A 1 17.24 22.73 30.54
C MET A 1 16.80 22.36 29.14
N ASN A 2 17.40 22.95 28.10
CA ASN A 2 17.09 22.61 26.72
C ASN A 2 17.66 21.24 26.41
N ALA A 3 16.79 20.25 26.17
CA ALA A 3 17.23 18.97 25.65
C ALA A 3 17.96 19.22 24.33
N ALA A 4 19.24 18.87 24.28
CA ALA A 4 20.02 18.94 23.04
C ALA A 4 19.31 18.09 21.97
N THR A 5 18.86 18.76 20.91
CA THR A 5 18.28 18.08 19.76
C THR A 5 19.40 17.27 19.10
N THR A 6 19.48 15.99 19.40
CA THR A 6 20.47 15.10 18.79
C THR A 6 20.17 15.01 17.31
N THR A 7 20.97 15.70 16.49
CA THR A 7 20.84 15.65 15.03
C THR A 7 21.50 14.36 14.55
N HIS A 8 20.68 13.35 14.21
CA HIS A 8 21.15 12.05 13.68
C HIS A 8 21.82 12.14 12.30
N GLY A 9 21.99 13.35 11.72
CA GLY A 9 22.62 13.58 10.41
C GLY A 9 21.87 13.01 9.17
N LEU A 10 20.75 12.30 9.38
CA LEU A 10 20.03 11.57 8.34
C LEU A 10 18.82 12.31 7.77
N SER A 11 18.60 13.58 8.14
CA SER A 11 17.41 14.36 7.76
C SER A 11 17.24 14.56 6.25
N LYS A 12 18.31 14.41 5.47
CA LYS A 12 18.30 14.51 4.00
C LYS A 12 18.08 13.15 3.31
N THR A 13 18.10 12.05 4.04
CA THR A 13 17.98 10.70 3.46
C THR A 13 16.55 10.42 2.94
N PRO A 14 16.41 9.58 1.91
CA PRO A 14 15.08 9.20 1.39
C PRO A 14 14.20 8.52 2.45
N ILE A 15 14.76 7.65 3.28
CA ILE A 15 13.99 6.96 4.34
C ILE A 15 13.49 7.95 5.42
N TYR A 16 14.24 9.02 5.73
CA TYR A 16 13.76 10.06 6.62
C TYR A 16 12.56 10.81 6.03
N LYS A 17 12.59 11.08 4.71
CA LYS A 17 11.44 11.68 4.01
C LYS A 17 10.21 10.79 4.10
N VAL A 18 10.37 9.47 3.96
CA VAL A 18 9.26 8.50 4.13
C VAL A 18 8.69 8.56 5.54
N TRP A 19 9.54 8.53 6.57
CA TRP A 19 9.11 8.64 7.96
C TRP A 19 8.37 9.96 8.24
N LYS A 20 8.91 11.07 7.78
CA LYS A 20 8.29 12.39 7.94
C LYS A 20 6.92 12.45 7.26
N GLU A 21 6.81 11.94 6.04
CA GLU A 21 5.58 11.92 5.28
C GLU A 21 4.52 11.00 5.90
N MET A 22 4.93 9.81 6.37
CA MET A 22 4.06 8.89 7.12
C MET A 22 3.42 9.58 8.33
N ARG A 23 4.21 10.31 9.14
CA ARG A 23 3.71 11.08 10.28
C ARG A 23 2.79 12.21 9.88
N ARG A 24 3.13 12.97 8.82
CA ARG A 24 2.33 14.09 8.34
C ARG A 24 0.93 13.67 7.91
N ARG A 25 0.81 12.62 7.13
CA ARG A 25 -0.50 12.13 6.69
C ARG A 25 -1.38 11.56 7.82
N CYS A 26 -0.79 11.16 8.94
CA CYS A 26 -1.52 10.70 10.12
C CYS A 26 -1.86 11.84 11.09
N ASN A 27 -0.98 12.84 11.26
CA ASN A 27 -1.09 13.81 12.33
C ASN A 27 -1.50 15.23 11.86
N LEU A 28 -1.29 15.58 10.58
CA LEU A 28 -1.50 16.93 10.08
C LEU A 28 -2.83 17.04 9.32
N GLN A 29 -3.83 17.65 9.93
CA GLN A 29 -5.18 17.80 9.36
C GLN A 29 -5.21 18.52 7.99
N SER A 30 -4.30 19.47 7.76
CA SER A 30 -4.17 20.17 6.47
C SER A 30 -3.49 19.33 5.38
N HIS A 31 -2.99 18.14 5.69
CA HIS A 31 -2.36 17.28 4.70
C HIS A 31 -3.39 16.72 3.73
N ALA A 32 -3.14 16.80 2.40
CA ALA A 32 -4.07 16.38 1.35
C ALA A 32 -4.60 14.94 1.51
N ARG A 33 -3.80 14.05 2.10
CA ARG A 33 -4.17 12.65 2.33
C ARG A 33 -4.71 12.38 3.75
N PHE A 34 -4.81 13.38 4.63
CA PHE A 34 -5.21 13.20 6.03
C PHE A 34 -6.52 12.40 6.14
N LYS A 35 -7.54 12.74 5.34
CA LYS A 35 -8.84 12.04 5.32
C LYS A 35 -8.75 10.52 5.12
N ASN A 36 -7.68 10.04 4.49
CA ASN A 36 -7.45 8.62 4.21
C ASN A 36 -6.59 7.92 5.27
N TYR A 37 -5.99 8.67 6.21
CA TYR A 37 -5.11 8.19 7.27
C TYR A 37 -5.57 8.70 8.64
N GLY A 38 -5.05 9.81 9.12
CA GLY A 38 -5.40 10.37 10.44
C GLY A 38 -6.90 10.63 10.60
N GLY A 39 -7.58 11.10 9.56
CA GLY A 39 -9.04 11.30 9.54
C GLY A 39 -9.85 10.01 9.65
N ARG A 40 -9.22 8.83 9.50
CA ARG A 40 -9.80 7.50 9.75
C ARG A 40 -9.38 6.89 11.09
N GLY A 41 -8.62 7.63 11.91
CA GLY A 41 -8.05 7.10 13.13
C GLY A 41 -6.75 6.30 12.94
N ILE A 42 -6.15 6.29 11.75
CA ILE A 42 -4.85 5.65 11.52
C ILE A 42 -3.76 6.51 12.15
N VAL A 43 -2.97 5.91 13.01
CA VAL A 43 -1.87 6.57 13.69
C VAL A 43 -0.52 5.90 13.37
N VAL A 44 0.55 6.61 13.66
CA VAL A 44 1.90 6.03 13.77
C VAL A 44 2.10 5.66 15.22
N CYS A 45 2.57 4.45 15.51
CA CYS A 45 2.82 4.02 16.89
C CYS A 45 3.75 5.02 17.59
N GLU A 46 3.56 5.21 18.89
CA GLU A 46 4.23 6.26 19.67
C GLU A 46 5.74 6.24 19.49
N ARG A 47 6.37 5.07 19.61
CA ARG A 47 7.82 4.92 19.49
C ARG A 47 8.38 5.40 18.13
N TRP A 48 7.65 5.22 17.03
CA TRP A 48 8.05 5.71 15.72
C TRP A 48 7.62 7.17 15.51
N ASN A 49 6.55 7.58 16.15
CA ASN A 49 6.11 8.97 16.07
C ASN A 49 7.10 9.90 16.79
N MET A 50 7.72 9.43 17.86
CA MET A 50 8.67 10.20 18.68
C MET A 50 10.12 10.12 18.20
N SER A 51 10.55 9.02 17.59
CA SER A 51 11.95 8.81 17.21
C SER A 51 12.12 8.20 15.83
N PHE A 52 12.87 8.92 14.99
CA PHE A 52 13.31 8.41 13.70
C PHE A 52 14.30 7.25 13.84
N GLU A 53 15.19 7.32 14.81
CA GLU A 53 16.18 6.27 15.09
C GLU A 53 15.48 4.95 15.42
N THR A 54 14.43 5.00 16.21
CA THR A 54 13.62 3.82 16.53
C THR A 54 12.93 3.25 15.29
N PHE A 55 12.33 4.11 14.47
CA PHE A 55 11.77 3.70 13.18
C PHE A 55 12.83 3.06 12.27
N LEU A 56 13.98 3.70 12.14
CA LEU A 56 15.10 3.22 11.32
C LEU A 56 15.62 1.87 11.79
N LYS A 57 15.75 1.68 13.12
CA LYS A 57 16.17 0.41 13.71
C LYS A 57 15.20 -0.73 13.40
N ASP A 58 13.90 -0.45 13.48
CA ASP A 58 12.87 -1.49 13.32
C ASP A 58 12.66 -1.90 11.87
N VAL A 59 12.73 -0.97 10.90
CA VAL A 59 12.36 -1.24 9.50
C VAL A 59 13.40 -0.79 8.48
N GLY A 60 14.49 -0.17 8.91
CA GLY A 60 15.49 0.38 7.99
C GLY A 60 16.32 -0.68 7.26
N GLY A 61 16.48 -1.86 7.85
CA GLY A 61 17.28 -2.96 7.28
C GLY A 61 16.76 -3.45 5.93
N ASP A 62 15.45 -3.46 5.74
CA ASP A 62 14.79 -3.92 4.52
C ASP A 62 14.52 -2.79 3.51
N TYR A 63 14.88 -1.54 3.86
CA TYR A 63 14.63 -0.39 3.00
C TYR A 63 15.51 -0.40 1.75
N LYS A 64 14.87 -0.16 0.59
CA LYS A 64 15.52 0.17 -0.68
C LYS A 64 14.85 1.41 -1.28
N SER A 65 15.59 2.22 -2.02
CA SER A 65 15.12 3.52 -2.52
C SER A 65 13.92 3.46 -3.47
N ASN A 66 13.71 2.31 -4.10
CA ASN A 66 12.56 2.05 -5.00
C ASN A 66 11.35 1.46 -4.28
N LEU A 67 11.43 1.20 -2.97
CA LEU A 67 10.34 0.63 -2.19
C LEU A 67 9.53 1.72 -1.47
N GLN A 68 8.29 1.40 -1.21
CA GLN A 68 7.33 2.22 -0.50
C GLN A 68 6.92 1.53 0.81
N ILE A 69 6.72 2.34 1.85
CA ILE A 69 6.17 1.82 3.10
C ILE A 69 4.68 1.54 2.94
N ASP A 70 4.29 0.31 3.24
CA ASP A 70 2.92 -0.19 3.14
C ASP A 70 2.47 -0.77 4.49
N ARG A 71 1.17 -0.70 4.77
CA ARG A 71 0.54 -1.39 5.90
C ARG A 71 -0.09 -2.67 5.40
N ILE A 72 0.27 -3.80 5.98
CA ILE A 72 -0.28 -5.12 5.65
C ILE A 72 -1.80 -5.09 5.78
N ASN A 73 -2.29 -4.65 6.94
CA ASN A 73 -3.71 -4.33 7.15
C ASN A 73 -3.92 -2.83 6.97
N ASN A 74 -4.61 -2.43 5.92
CA ASN A 74 -4.90 -1.03 5.60
C ASN A 74 -5.81 -0.31 6.62
N ASN A 75 -6.48 -1.04 7.50
CA ASN A 75 -7.28 -0.49 8.58
C ASN A 75 -6.49 -0.39 9.90
N GLY A 76 -5.32 -1.02 9.98
CA GLY A 76 -4.40 -0.94 11.13
C GLY A 76 -3.46 0.26 11.07
N ASN A 77 -2.68 0.42 12.12
CA ASN A 77 -1.74 1.52 12.31
C ASN A 77 -0.38 1.25 11.63
N TYR A 78 0.46 2.29 11.56
CA TYR A 78 1.88 2.15 11.26
C TYR A 78 2.60 1.70 12.52
N GLU A 79 2.95 0.43 12.58
CA GLU A 79 3.58 -0.20 13.74
C GLU A 79 4.38 -1.44 13.33
N PRO A 80 5.31 -1.92 14.15
CA PRO A 80 5.97 -3.20 13.94
C PRO A 80 4.93 -4.31 13.77
N GLY A 81 5.14 -5.21 12.80
CA GLY A 81 4.21 -6.29 12.49
C GLY A 81 3.09 -5.94 11.50
N ASN A 82 2.72 -4.66 11.38
CA ASN A 82 1.74 -4.22 10.37
C ASN A 82 2.37 -3.41 9.23
N THR A 83 3.68 -3.29 9.17
CA THR A 83 4.39 -2.44 8.20
C THR A 83 5.42 -3.26 7.44
N ARG A 84 5.50 -3.01 6.14
CA ARG A 84 6.47 -3.66 5.24
C ARG A 84 6.92 -2.72 4.13
N TRP A 85 8.03 -3.07 3.46
CA TRP A 85 8.49 -2.39 2.26
C TRP A 85 8.05 -3.17 1.04
N VAL A 86 7.41 -2.49 0.10
CA VAL A 86 6.90 -3.10 -1.14
C VAL A 86 7.16 -2.21 -2.33
N ASP A 87 7.15 -2.78 -3.52
CA ASP A 87 7.14 -2.00 -4.75
C ASP A 87 5.83 -1.23 -4.95
N ALA A 88 5.83 -0.26 -5.86
CA ALA A 88 4.67 0.57 -6.13
C ALA A 88 3.44 -0.24 -6.57
N LYS A 89 3.65 -1.33 -7.33
CA LYS A 89 2.60 -2.21 -7.84
C LYS A 89 1.89 -2.94 -6.69
N THR A 90 2.67 -3.54 -5.80
CA THR A 90 2.16 -4.23 -4.61
C THR A 90 1.41 -3.26 -3.69
N ASN A 91 1.96 -2.04 -3.48
CA ASN A 91 1.31 -1.01 -2.66
C ASN A 91 -0.04 -0.57 -3.25
N VAL A 92 -0.13 -0.40 -4.57
CA VAL A 92 -1.41 -0.09 -5.25
C VAL A 92 -2.40 -1.24 -5.07
N ARG A 93 -1.98 -2.50 -5.23
CA ARG A 93 -2.83 -3.68 -5.05
C ARG A 93 -3.36 -3.84 -3.63
N ASN A 94 -2.55 -3.45 -2.63
CA ASN A 94 -2.99 -3.43 -1.24
C ASN A 94 -3.87 -2.21 -0.90
N SER A 95 -4.12 -1.31 -1.83
CA SER A 95 -4.98 -0.15 -1.62
C SER A 95 -6.44 -0.57 -1.45
N ARG A 96 -7.16 0.10 -0.53
CA ARG A 96 -8.62 -0.09 -0.33
C ARG A 96 -9.48 0.19 -1.57
N THR A 97 -8.94 0.90 -2.55
CA THR A 97 -9.64 1.18 -3.82
C THR A 97 -9.56 0.02 -4.80
N VAL A 98 -8.64 -0.91 -4.57
CA VAL A 98 -8.55 -2.14 -5.36
C VAL A 98 -9.49 -3.16 -4.74
N LYS A 99 -10.45 -3.61 -5.53
CA LYS A 99 -11.54 -4.51 -5.09
C LYS A 99 -11.27 -5.99 -5.39
N ILE A 100 -10.17 -6.29 -6.05
CA ILE A 100 -9.80 -7.63 -6.46
C ILE A 100 -8.35 -7.94 -6.02
N ASP A 101 -8.11 -9.17 -5.66
CA ASP A 101 -6.76 -9.67 -5.37
C ASP A 101 -6.16 -10.45 -6.56
N ALA A 102 -5.02 -11.12 -6.34
CA ALA A 102 -4.35 -11.91 -7.37
C ALA A 102 -5.16 -13.15 -7.78
N GLN A 103 -5.88 -13.77 -6.85
CA GLN A 103 -6.73 -14.92 -7.10
C GLN A 103 -7.94 -14.51 -7.95
N ASP A 104 -8.59 -13.41 -7.59
CA ASP A 104 -9.68 -12.82 -8.36
C ASP A 104 -9.23 -12.49 -9.79
N ALA A 105 -8.06 -11.88 -9.94
CA ALA A 105 -7.51 -11.55 -11.27
C ALA A 105 -7.25 -12.80 -12.11
N GLY A 106 -6.77 -13.88 -11.48
CA GLY A 106 -6.60 -15.19 -12.13
C GLY A 106 -7.94 -15.80 -12.56
N ALA A 107 -8.95 -15.76 -11.70
CA ALA A 107 -10.31 -16.24 -12.00
C ALA A 107 -10.95 -15.43 -13.16
N ILE A 108 -10.84 -14.10 -13.13
CA ILE A 108 -11.32 -13.23 -14.20
C ILE A 108 -10.67 -13.60 -15.54
N LYS A 109 -9.37 -13.84 -15.55
CA LYS A 109 -8.66 -14.27 -16.78
C LYS A 109 -9.16 -15.62 -17.30
N SER A 110 -9.41 -16.56 -16.42
CA SER A 110 -9.99 -17.87 -16.79
C SER A 110 -11.38 -17.69 -17.42
N MET A 111 -12.25 -16.90 -16.78
CA MET A 111 -13.59 -16.63 -17.32
C MET A 111 -13.55 -15.95 -18.68
N LEU A 112 -12.60 -15.04 -18.91
CA LEU A 112 -12.38 -14.40 -20.22
C LEU A 112 -11.94 -15.41 -21.28
N ILE A 113 -11.05 -16.35 -20.95
CA ILE A 113 -10.59 -17.42 -21.85
C ILE A 113 -11.75 -18.33 -22.20
N PHE A 114 -12.64 -18.65 -21.26
CA PHE A 114 -13.83 -19.46 -21.49
C PHE A 114 -14.99 -18.71 -22.14
N GLY A 115 -14.77 -17.47 -22.59
CA GLY A 115 -15.73 -16.70 -23.37
C GLY A 115 -16.83 -15.99 -22.56
N SER A 116 -16.70 -15.90 -21.25
CA SER A 116 -17.68 -15.17 -20.42
C SER A 116 -17.71 -13.68 -20.80
N LYS A 117 -18.91 -13.09 -20.80
CA LYS A 117 -19.08 -11.66 -21.12
C LYS A 117 -18.45 -10.79 -20.02
N GLN A 118 -17.72 -9.75 -20.43
CA GLN A 118 -17.06 -8.82 -19.49
C GLN A 118 -18.04 -8.18 -18.50
N SER A 119 -19.27 -7.87 -18.92
CA SER A 119 -20.31 -7.31 -18.07
C SER A 119 -20.80 -8.29 -16.98
N GLU A 120 -20.82 -9.57 -17.28
CA GLU A 120 -21.16 -10.64 -16.35
C GLU A 120 -20.05 -10.82 -15.31
N ILE A 121 -18.79 -10.90 -15.77
CA ILE A 121 -17.62 -10.94 -14.91
C ILE A 121 -17.59 -9.74 -13.97
N ALA A 122 -17.78 -8.54 -14.48
CA ALA A 122 -17.80 -7.31 -13.70
C ALA A 122 -18.86 -7.36 -12.58
N ARG A 123 -20.04 -7.89 -12.86
CA ARG A 123 -21.13 -8.07 -11.90
C ARG A 123 -20.75 -9.08 -10.83
N ASN A 124 -20.19 -10.24 -11.21
CA ASN A 124 -19.84 -11.32 -10.31
C ASN A 124 -18.77 -10.90 -9.28
N PHE A 125 -17.80 -10.06 -9.70
CA PHE A 125 -16.72 -9.56 -8.83
C PHE A 125 -17.02 -8.20 -8.20
N GLY A 126 -18.17 -7.59 -8.45
CA GLY A 126 -18.54 -6.28 -7.91
C GLY A 126 -17.60 -5.14 -8.35
N ILE A 127 -17.07 -5.24 -9.57
CA ILE A 127 -16.12 -4.29 -10.18
C ILE A 127 -16.70 -3.61 -11.41
N SER A 128 -16.06 -2.56 -11.91
CA SER A 128 -16.47 -1.95 -13.18
C SER A 128 -16.02 -2.78 -14.38
N ALA A 129 -16.79 -2.71 -15.49
CA ALA A 129 -16.40 -3.33 -16.74
C ALA A 129 -15.04 -2.84 -17.26
N GLY A 130 -14.65 -1.60 -16.96
CA GLY A 130 -13.34 -1.05 -17.31
C GLY A 130 -12.17 -1.75 -16.60
N ILE A 131 -12.39 -2.31 -15.40
CA ILE A 131 -11.37 -3.14 -14.73
C ILE A 131 -11.21 -4.47 -15.47
N VAL A 132 -12.32 -5.12 -15.85
CA VAL A 132 -12.30 -6.37 -16.62
C VAL A 132 -11.64 -6.16 -17.98
N GLU A 133 -11.98 -5.07 -18.64
CA GLU A 133 -11.38 -4.69 -19.93
C GLU A 133 -9.87 -4.43 -19.80
N ALA A 134 -9.41 -3.76 -18.72
CA ALA A 134 -7.99 -3.52 -18.47
C ALA A 134 -7.21 -4.83 -18.22
N ILE A 135 -7.85 -5.85 -17.63
CA ILE A 135 -7.27 -7.19 -17.47
C ILE A 135 -7.22 -7.91 -18.81
N ASN A 136 -8.31 -7.86 -19.58
CA ASN A 136 -8.42 -8.50 -20.89
C ASN A 136 -7.40 -7.95 -21.90
N SER A 137 -7.23 -6.63 -21.93
CA SER A 137 -6.24 -5.94 -22.77
C SER A 137 -4.80 -5.97 -22.22
N LYS A 138 -4.54 -6.73 -21.16
CA LYS A 138 -3.23 -6.89 -20.51
C LYS A 138 -2.61 -5.56 -20.05
N ARG A 139 -3.42 -4.55 -19.72
CA ARG A 139 -2.94 -3.28 -19.14
C ARG A 139 -2.65 -3.39 -17.65
N THR A 140 -3.30 -4.34 -16.97
CA THR A 140 -3.11 -4.60 -15.53
C THR A 140 -3.03 -6.10 -15.25
N TRP A 141 -2.51 -6.47 -14.08
CA TRP A 141 -2.42 -7.87 -13.62
C TRP A 141 -1.68 -8.80 -14.60
N THR A 142 -0.70 -8.26 -15.34
CA THR A 142 0.04 -8.98 -16.40
C THR A 142 0.89 -10.15 -15.87
N ASP A 143 1.27 -10.10 -14.61
CA ASP A 143 2.07 -11.09 -13.88
C ASP A 143 1.25 -12.20 -13.24
N ILE A 144 -0.07 -12.15 -13.34
CA ILE A 144 -0.97 -13.18 -12.82
C ILE A 144 -1.42 -14.08 -13.97
N SER A 145 -1.23 -15.39 -13.82
CA SER A 145 -1.74 -16.39 -14.76
C SER A 145 -3.23 -16.66 -14.52
N PRO A 146 -3.97 -17.11 -15.56
CA PRO A 146 -5.31 -17.65 -15.37
C PRO A 146 -5.29 -18.81 -14.36
N LEU A 147 -6.34 -18.95 -13.56
CA LEU A 147 -6.55 -20.14 -12.77
C LEU A 147 -7.04 -21.24 -13.71
N VAL A 148 -6.15 -22.17 -14.06
CA VAL A 148 -6.55 -23.33 -14.85
C VAL A 148 -7.27 -24.27 -13.87
N ALA A 149 -8.56 -24.56 -14.14
CA ALA A 149 -9.20 -25.70 -13.49
C ALA A 149 -8.50 -26.97 -14.01
N LEU A 150 -7.83 -27.68 -13.11
CA LEU A 150 -7.35 -29.04 -13.37
C LEU A 150 -8.53 -29.99 -13.43
#